data_fb70766d77f809cb1dd14874c22bac4d
#
_entry.id   fb70766d77f809cb1dd14874c22bac4d
#
_cell.length_a   1.000
_cell.length_b   1.000
_cell.length_c   1.000
_cell.angle_alpha   90.00
_cell.angle_beta   90.00
_cell.angle_gamma   90.00
#
_symmetry.space_group_name_H-M   'P 1'
#
loop_
_entity.id
_entity.type
_entity.pdbx_description
1 polymer ?
#
loop_
_entity_poly.entity_id
_entity_poly.type
_entity_poly.pdbx_seq_one_letter_code
_entity_poly.pdbx_strand_id
1 'polypeptide(L)'
;MIEFHDVSKTFAGRPAASHLNLNFAEGAFSVLIGTSGSGKSTTLKMINRLVEHDSGLIRFAGEEIRSLPVLELRRRMGYAIQSIGLFPHWTVAQNIATVLQLEKWSRTKIAERVDELMSLLGLEPALRDQIGRAS
;
A
#
# COMPACT_ATOMS: atom_id res chain seq x y z
N MET A 1 -1.74 -12.95 -4.41
CA MET A 1 -1.87 -13.76 -3.18
C MET A 1 -0.86 -13.30 -2.14
N ILE A 2 -1.30 -13.16 -0.91
CA ILE A 2 -0.44 -12.79 0.23
C ILE A 2 -0.65 -13.85 1.31
N GLU A 3 0.44 -14.41 1.83
CA GLU A 3 0.39 -15.48 2.80
C GLU A 3 1.21 -15.14 4.04
N PHE A 4 0.63 -15.36 5.21
CA PHE A 4 1.30 -15.26 6.50
C PHE A 4 1.42 -16.66 7.10
N HIS A 5 2.62 -17.05 7.45
CA HIS A 5 2.94 -18.33 8.06
C HIS A 5 3.60 -18.12 9.41
N ASP A 6 2.86 -18.34 10.48
CA ASP A 6 3.34 -18.25 11.86
C ASP A 6 4.06 -16.94 12.18
N VAL A 7 3.47 -15.82 11.77
CA VAL A 7 4.06 -14.48 11.87
C VAL A 7 3.79 -13.88 13.23
N SER A 8 4.85 -13.40 13.87
CA SER A 8 4.76 -12.71 15.17
C SER A 8 5.49 -11.37 15.12
N LYS A 9 4.93 -10.40 15.85
CA LYS A 9 5.50 -9.06 16.02
C LYS A 9 5.21 -8.54 17.41
N THR A 10 6.25 -8.04 18.07
CA THR A 10 6.17 -7.48 19.41
C THR A 10 6.74 -6.06 19.42
N PHE A 11 6.05 -5.14 20.08
CA PHE A 11 6.51 -3.79 20.32
C PHE A 11 6.68 -3.57 21.81
N ALA A 12 7.89 -3.26 22.28
CA ALA A 12 8.18 -2.98 23.68
C ALA A 12 7.61 -4.04 24.64
N GLY A 13 7.75 -5.32 24.30
CA GLY A 13 7.25 -6.44 25.07
C GLY A 13 5.76 -6.75 24.93
N ARG A 14 5.02 -5.97 24.14
CA ARG A 14 3.60 -6.21 23.89
C ARG A 14 3.41 -6.85 22.51
N PRO A 15 2.76 -8.03 22.43
CA PRO A 15 2.53 -8.67 21.14
C PRO A 15 1.49 -7.89 20.32
N ALA A 16 1.87 -7.46 19.12
CA ALA A 16 0.96 -6.87 18.13
C ALA A 16 0.39 -7.93 17.19
N ALA A 17 1.15 -8.99 16.93
CA ALA A 17 0.70 -10.19 16.22
C ALA A 17 1.37 -11.40 16.88
N SER A 18 0.64 -12.50 17.00
CA SER A 18 1.13 -13.71 17.65
C SER A 18 0.73 -14.93 16.83
N HIS A 19 1.72 -15.63 16.28
CA HIS A 19 1.54 -16.84 15.49
C HIS A 19 0.44 -16.69 14.43
N LEU A 20 0.49 -15.58 13.67
CA LEU A 20 -0.54 -15.20 12.73
C LEU A 20 -0.42 -16.02 11.45
N ASN A 21 -1.51 -16.70 11.08
CA ASN A 21 -1.63 -17.44 9.84
C ASN A 21 -2.80 -16.87 9.04
N LEU A 22 -2.50 -16.23 7.92
CA LEU A 22 -3.48 -15.60 7.05
C LEU A 22 -3.19 -15.93 5.59
N ASN A 23 -4.23 -15.97 4.80
CA ASN A 23 -4.11 -16.13 3.36
C ASN A 23 -5.09 -15.16 2.68
N PHE A 24 -4.55 -14.27 1.86
CA PHE A 24 -5.33 -13.35 1.05
C PHE A 24 -5.26 -13.81 -0.40
N ALA A 25 -6.35 -14.35 -0.90
CA ALA A 25 -6.41 -14.90 -2.27
C ALA A 25 -6.31 -13.77 -3.32
N GLU A 26 -5.70 -14.09 -4.45
CA GLU A 26 -5.65 -13.20 -5.59
C GLU A 26 -7.05 -12.87 -6.10
N GLY A 27 -7.28 -11.59 -6.43
CA GLY A 27 -8.58 -11.13 -6.94
C GLY A 27 -9.69 -11.06 -5.90
N ALA A 28 -9.42 -11.39 -4.63
CA ALA A 28 -10.40 -11.34 -3.57
C ALA A 28 -10.37 -10.00 -2.81
N PHE A 29 -11.52 -9.63 -2.27
CA PHE A 29 -11.65 -8.53 -1.32
C PHE A 29 -11.67 -9.10 0.10
N SER A 30 -10.68 -8.76 0.91
CA SER A 30 -10.55 -9.27 2.27
C SER A 30 -10.61 -8.13 3.28
N VAL A 31 -11.27 -8.36 4.41
CA VAL A 31 -11.45 -7.37 5.46
C VAL A 31 -10.91 -7.91 6.78
N LEU A 32 -10.09 -7.11 7.47
CA LEU A 32 -9.64 -7.38 8.83
C LEU A 32 -10.55 -6.65 9.80
N ILE A 33 -11.20 -7.40 10.67
CA ILE A 33 -12.14 -6.86 11.67
C ILE A 33 -11.53 -7.03 13.05
N GLY A 34 -11.66 -6.00 13.87
CA GLY A 34 -11.20 -6.02 15.26
C GLY A 34 -11.25 -4.64 15.88
N THR A 35 -11.11 -4.61 17.19
CA THR A 35 -11.05 -3.35 17.95
C THR A 35 -9.72 -2.63 17.70
N SER A 36 -9.67 -1.34 18.05
CA SER A 36 -8.42 -0.58 18.05
C SER A 36 -7.38 -1.30 18.92
N GLY A 37 -6.15 -1.42 18.42
CA GLY A 37 -5.08 -2.15 19.11
C GLY A 37 -5.08 -3.66 18.91
N SER A 38 -5.94 -4.20 18.04
CA SER A 38 -5.99 -5.64 17.74
C SER A 38 -4.89 -6.12 16.76
N GLY A 39 -4.02 -5.22 16.29
CA GLY A 39 -2.94 -5.56 15.36
C GLY A 39 -3.30 -5.47 13.87
N LYS A 40 -4.49 -4.96 13.53
CA LYS A 40 -4.92 -4.81 12.12
C LYS A 40 -3.97 -3.94 11.30
N SER A 41 -3.68 -2.75 11.79
CA SER A 41 -2.77 -1.82 11.13
C SER A 41 -1.35 -2.37 11.05
N THR A 42 -0.89 -3.02 12.11
CA THR A 42 0.42 -3.67 12.13
C THR A 42 0.51 -4.78 11.09
N THR A 43 -0.54 -5.59 10.95
CA THR A 43 -0.61 -6.65 9.93
C THR A 43 -0.47 -6.07 8.53
N LEU A 44 -1.22 -5.01 8.21
CA LEU A 44 -1.12 -4.34 6.92
C LEU A 44 0.26 -3.71 6.68
N LYS A 45 0.84 -3.10 7.71
CA LYS A 45 2.18 -2.49 7.62
C LYS A 45 3.29 -3.53 7.45
N MET A 46 3.10 -4.75 7.92
CA MET A 46 4.06 -5.83 7.70
C MET A 46 4.07 -6.31 6.24
N ILE A 47 2.95 -6.27 5.54
CA ILE A 47 2.86 -6.68 4.14
C ILE A 47 3.76 -5.81 3.24
N ASN A 48 3.76 -4.51 3.45
CA ASN A 48 4.57 -3.57 2.66
C ASN A 48 5.91 -3.22 3.32
N ARG A 49 6.26 -3.92 4.39
CA ARG A 49 7.52 -3.75 5.13
C ARG A 49 7.71 -2.36 5.74
N LEU A 50 6.65 -1.66 6.07
CA LEU A 50 6.72 -0.48 6.92
C LEU A 50 7.02 -0.87 8.35
N VAL A 51 6.64 -2.08 8.75
CA VAL A 51 6.98 -2.73 10.00
C VAL A 51 7.55 -4.11 9.66
N GLU A 52 8.73 -4.41 10.16
CA GLU A 52 9.34 -5.74 9.97
C GLU A 52 8.81 -6.72 11.02
N HIS A 53 8.39 -7.90 10.58
CA HIS A 53 7.97 -8.96 11.50
C HIS A 53 9.18 -9.57 12.23
N ASP A 54 8.95 -10.07 13.45
CA ASP A 54 10.03 -10.64 14.28
C ASP A 54 10.31 -12.08 13.92
N SER A 55 9.27 -12.86 13.63
CA SER A 55 9.39 -14.28 13.27
C SER A 55 8.29 -14.67 12.27
N GLY A 56 8.45 -15.83 11.67
CA GLY A 56 7.54 -16.34 10.67
C GLY A 56 7.90 -15.91 9.25
N LEU A 57 7.02 -16.18 8.32
CA LEU A 57 7.23 -15.96 6.89
C LEU A 57 6.03 -15.23 6.29
N ILE A 58 6.29 -14.20 5.50
CA ILE A 58 5.26 -13.52 4.69
C ILE A 58 5.66 -13.66 3.22
N ARG A 59 4.72 -14.15 2.40
CA ARG A 59 4.90 -14.28 0.96
C ARG A 59 3.95 -13.37 0.20
N PHE A 60 4.47 -12.79 -0.87
CA PHE A 60 3.71 -12.01 -1.84
C PHE A 60 3.92 -12.62 -3.22
N ALA A 61 2.84 -13.04 -3.86
CA ALA A 61 2.87 -13.71 -5.17
C ALA A 61 3.85 -14.91 -5.19
N GLY A 62 3.89 -15.68 -4.11
CA GLY A 62 4.75 -16.86 -3.98
C GLY A 62 6.20 -16.58 -3.58
N GLU A 63 6.58 -15.32 -3.44
CA GLU A 63 7.93 -14.92 -3.05
C GLU A 63 7.96 -14.37 -1.62
N GLU A 64 8.97 -14.76 -0.85
CA GLU A 64 9.17 -14.22 0.50
C GLU A 64 9.49 -12.72 0.40
N ILE A 65 8.75 -11.88 1.14
CA ILE A 65 8.83 -10.42 0.97
C ILE A 65 10.21 -9.84 1.32
N ARG A 66 10.97 -10.48 2.21
CA ARG A 66 12.33 -10.06 2.57
C ARG A 66 13.37 -10.42 1.52
N SER A 67 13.05 -11.32 0.60
CA SER A 67 13.93 -11.65 -0.53
C SER A 67 13.89 -10.61 -1.64
N LEU A 68 12.90 -9.73 -1.63
CA LEU A 68 12.71 -8.68 -2.62
C LEU A 68 13.30 -7.34 -2.13
N PRO A 69 13.89 -6.53 -3.02
CA PRO A 69 14.22 -5.15 -2.66
C PRO A 69 12.96 -4.41 -2.21
N VAL A 70 13.06 -3.66 -1.10
CA VAL A 70 11.89 -3.05 -0.47
C VAL A 70 11.15 -2.08 -1.40
N LEU A 71 11.87 -1.32 -2.21
CA LEU A 71 11.26 -0.39 -3.16
C LEU A 71 10.52 -1.12 -4.29
N GLU A 72 11.07 -2.22 -4.77
CA GLU A 72 10.42 -3.05 -5.78
C GLU A 72 9.12 -3.65 -5.24
N LEU A 73 9.15 -4.20 -4.03
CA LEU A 73 7.97 -4.73 -3.37
C LEU A 73 6.86 -3.67 -3.26
N ARG A 74 7.22 -2.48 -2.75
CA ARG A 74 6.26 -1.39 -2.53
C ARG A 74 5.68 -0.84 -3.82
N ARG A 75 6.44 -0.85 -4.92
CA ARG A 75 5.93 -0.44 -6.23
C ARG A 75 4.89 -1.39 -6.81
N ARG A 76 4.94 -2.66 -6.39
CA ARG A 76 3.98 -3.69 -6.80
C ARG A 76 2.68 -3.64 -6.00
N MET A 77 2.60 -2.78 -4.98
CA MET A 77 1.45 -2.64 -4.08
C MET A 77 0.97 -1.20 -4.03
N GLY A 78 -0.36 -1.01 -3.89
CA GLY A 78 -0.92 0.26 -3.46
C GLY A 78 -1.18 0.22 -1.94
N TYR A 79 -0.94 1.32 -1.26
CA TYR A 79 -1.22 1.46 0.16
C TYR A 79 -1.92 2.79 0.43
N ALA A 80 -3.16 2.70 0.91
CA ALA A 80 -3.95 3.86 1.29
C ALA A 80 -3.99 3.96 2.82
N ILE A 81 -3.47 5.07 3.34
CA ILE A 81 -3.46 5.34 4.78
C ILE A 81 -4.76 6.02 5.21
N GLN A 82 -5.04 5.96 6.51
CA GLN A 82 -6.23 6.56 7.09
C GLN A 82 -6.19 8.09 7.08
N SER A 83 -5.00 8.68 7.07
CA SER A 83 -4.77 10.11 6.98
C SER A 83 -4.45 10.54 5.54
N ILE A 84 -4.29 11.85 5.34
CA ILE A 84 -3.96 12.41 4.02
C ILE A 84 -2.54 12.04 3.63
N GLY A 85 -2.37 11.28 2.54
CA GLY A 85 -1.06 10.87 2.01
C GLY A 85 -0.64 11.68 0.79
N LEU A 86 -1.06 12.95 0.68
CA LEU A 86 -0.79 13.80 -0.48
C LEU A 86 0.31 14.82 -0.18
N PHE A 87 1.03 15.22 -1.23
CA PHE A 87 1.91 16.38 -1.17
C PHE A 87 1.05 17.65 -1.30
N PRO A 88 0.92 18.48 -0.25
CA PRO A 88 -0.11 19.52 -0.19
C PRO A 88 0.08 20.67 -1.18
N HIS A 89 1.29 20.85 -1.71
CA HIS A 89 1.61 21.91 -2.68
C HIS A 89 1.63 21.39 -4.13
N TRP A 90 1.35 20.12 -4.33
CA TRP A 90 1.35 19.49 -5.64
C TRP A 90 -0.07 19.43 -6.20
N THR A 91 -0.18 19.47 -7.52
CA THR A 91 -1.47 19.27 -8.20
C THR A 91 -1.95 17.83 -8.03
N VAL A 92 -3.23 17.60 -8.30
CA VAL A 92 -3.81 16.26 -8.33
C VAL A 92 -3.04 15.37 -9.31
N ALA A 93 -2.76 15.86 -10.51
CA ALA A 93 -1.99 15.12 -11.50
C ALA A 93 -0.59 14.76 -11.03
N GLN A 94 0.11 15.68 -10.37
CA GLN A 94 1.45 15.42 -9.81
C GLN A 94 1.43 14.37 -8.72
N ASN A 95 0.44 14.41 -7.81
CA ASN A 95 0.27 13.39 -6.78
C ASN A 95 0.05 11.99 -7.38
N ILE A 96 -0.83 11.90 -8.38
CA ILE A 96 -1.12 10.62 -9.05
C ILE A 96 0.11 10.11 -9.81
N ALA A 97 0.83 10.99 -10.46
CA ALA A 97 1.93 10.63 -11.37
C ALA A 97 3.23 10.25 -10.67
N THR A 98 3.36 10.46 -9.35
CA THR A 98 4.64 10.34 -8.64
C THR A 98 5.34 8.99 -8.83
N VAL A 99 4.64 7.87 -8.64
CA VAL A 99 5.22 6.54 -8.81
C VAL A 99 5.59 6.28 -10.26
N LEU A 100 4.75 6.72 -11.19
CA LEU A 100 4.97 6.55 -12.63
C LEU A 100 6.22 7.31 -13.08
N GLN A 101 6.47 8.50 -12.52
CA GLN A 101 7.69 9.25 -12.75
C GLN A 101 8.91 8.52 -12.22
N LEU A 102 8.83 7.92 -11.03
CA LEU A 102 9.91 7.12 -10.45
C LEU A 102 10.21 5.88 -11.28
N GLU A 103 9.21 5.30 -11.93
CA GLU A 103 9.36 4.17 -12.86
C GLU A 103 9.75 4.60 -14.27
N LYS A 104 10.00 5.88 -14.48
CA LYS A 104 10.46 6.46 -15.76
C LYS A 104 9.49 6.24 -16.92
N TRP A 105 8.21 6.32 -16.67
CA TRP A 105 7.21 6.32 -17.72
C TRP A 105 7.31 7.57 -18.60
N SER A 106 6.98 7.45 -19.88
CA SER A 106 6.93 8.61 -20.78
C SER A 106 5.85 9.60 -20.34
N ARG A 107 6.04 10.89 -20.67
CA ARG A 107 5.07 11.95 -20.33
C ARG A 107 3.67 11.66 -20.90
N THR A 108 3.60 11.15 -22.12
CA THR A 108 2.33 10.80 -22.76
C THR A 108 1.62 9.68 -22.00
N LYS A 109 2.32 8.61 -21.66
CA LYS A 109 1.76 7.49 -20.90
C LYS A 109 1.35 7.90 -19.49
N ILE A 110 2.13 8.76 -18.83
CA ILE A 110 1.76 9.30 -17.52
C ILE A 110 0.45 10.09 -17.62
N ALA A 111 0.34 10.99 -18.59
CA ALA A 111 -0.88 11.79 -18.79
C ALA A 111 -2.11 10.91 -19.03
N GLU A 112 -1.99 9.91 -19.89
CA GLU A 112 -3.07 8.95 -20.15
C GLU A 112 -3.47 8.18 -18.89
N ARG A 113 -2.49 7.70 -18.12
CA ARG A 113 -2.76 6.96 -16.88
C ARG A 113 -3.39 7.83 -15.81
N VAL A 114 -2.95 9.09 -15.67
CA VAL A 114 -3.56 10.06 -14.75
C VAL A 114 -5.03 10.28 -15.10
N ASP A 115 -5.34 10.52 -16.37
CA ASP A 115 -6.72 10.73 -16.83
C ASP A 115 -7.57 9.47 -16.61
N GLU A 116 -7.03 8.28 -16.87
CA GLU A 116 -7.69 7.01 -16.63
C GLU A 116 -8.03 6.82 -15.15
N LEU A 117 -7.06 7.07 -14.25
CA LEU A 117 -7.26 6.92 -12.81
C LEU A 117 -8.23 7.96 -12.26
N MET A 118 -8.18 9.20 -12.74
CA MET A 118 -9.14 10.23 -12.34
C MET A 118 -10.56 9.83 -12.75
N SER A 119 -10.74 9.32 -13.96
CA SER A 119 -12.02 8.83 -14.44
C SER A 119 -12.52 7.65 -13.60
N LEU A 120 -11.65 6.69 -13.30
CA LEU A 120 -11.97 5.52 -12.48
C LEU A 120 -12.46 5.91 -11.08
N LEU A 121 -11.85 6.94 -10.48
CA LEU A 121 -12.21 7.44 -9.15
C LEU A 121 -13.36 8.46 -9.17
N GLY A 122 -13.91 8.78 -10.34
CA GLY A 122 -14.98 9.74 -10.47
C GLY A 122 -14.57 11.21 -10.30
N LEU A 123 -13.28 11.52 -10.46
CA LEU A 123 -12.77 12.89 -10.37
C LEU A 123 -13.01 13.63 -11.69
N GLU A 124 -13.50 14.87 -11.58
CA GLU A 124 -13.69 15.73 -12.75
C GLU A 124 -12.35 16.09 -13.40
N PRO A 125 -12.23 16.04 -14.74
CA PRO A 125 -10.99 16.40 -15.43
C PRO A 125 -10.45 17.78 -15.07
N ALA A 126 -11.33 18.74 -14.77
CA ALA A 126 -10.95 20.09 -14.37
C ALA A 126 -10.12 20.15 -13.06
N LEU A 127 -10.18 19.11 -12.22
CA LEU A 127 -9.43 19.04 -10.97
C LEU A 127 -7.95 18.70 -11.17
N ARG A 128 -7.57 18.24 -12.35
CA ARG A 128 -6.22 17.75 -12.67
C ARG A 128 -5.11 18.70 -12.22
N ASP A 129 -5.26 19.99 -12.54
CA ASP A 129 -4.24 21.02 -12.30
C ASP A 129 -4.48 21.80 -11.02
N GLN A 130 -5.45 21.41 -10.22
CA GLN A 130 -5.69 22.00 -8.90
C GLN A 130 -4.77 21.37 -7.87
N ILE A 131 -4.45 22.15 -6.83
CA ILE A 131 -3.67 21.64 -5.70
C ILE A 131 -4.46 20.53 -5.01
N GLY A 132 -3.82 19.37 -4.84
CA GLY A 132 -4.43 18.23 -4.19
C GLY A 132 -4.70 18.53 -2.73
N ARG A 133 -5.97 18.66 -2.39
CA ARG A 133 -6.44 18.68 -1.00
C ARG A 133 -7.32 17.45 -0.81
N ALA A 134 -7.09 16.73 0.28
CA ALA A 134 -8.07 15.76 0.70
C ALA A 134 -9.24 16.54 1.29
N SER A 135 -10.30 16.53 0.61
CA SER A 135 -11.59 16.93 1.15
C SER A 135 -12.31 15.71 1.67
#